data_5906ad47a62ac9f0453767c57aaab0c3
#
_entry.id   5906ad47a62ac9f0453767c57aaab0c3
#
_cell.length_a   1.000
_cell.length_b   1.000
_cell.length_c   1.000
_cell.angle_alpha   90.00
_cell.angle_beta   90.00
_cell.angle_gamma   90.00
#
_symmetry.space_group_name_H-M   'P 1'
#
loop_
_entity.id
_entity.type
_entity.pdbx_description
1 polymer ?
#
loop_
_entity_poly.entity_id
_entity_poly.type
_entity_poly.pdbx_seq_one_letter_code
_entity_poly.pdbx_strand_id
1 'polypeptide(L)'
;MLRALCGATIFTLALSAHAALDIGEAAPDFSAQAALGGKVYRFSLAESLRKGPVVVYFFPAAYSEGCSVEAHYFAEAIAQFEAMGASVIGVSGDDIATLSKFSVQACQSKFPVASDEGQAVIGAFDARMPTRPEYANRLSYVIAPDGKILYYYVSLNPGKHVENTLGAVRAWRQTK
;
A
#
# COMPACT_ATOMS: atom_id res chain seq x y z
N MET A 1 -32.96 -16.97 -54.28
CA MET A 1 -33.00 -15.99 -53.18
C MET A 1 -32.22 -16.55 -52.00
N LEU A 2 -30.98 -16.12 -51.87
CA LEU A 2 -30.06 -16.62 -50.82
C LEU A 2 -29.98 -15.53 -49.72
N ARG A 3 -30.46 -15.85 -48.53
CA ARG A 3 -30.39 -14.94 -47.36
C ARG A 3 -29.06 -15.24 -46.61
N ALA A 4 -28.12 -14.31 -46.68
CA ALA A 4 -26.93 -14.33 -45.89
C ALA A 4 -27.28 -13.93 -44.42
N LEU A 5 -27.12 -14.84 -43.45
CA LEU A 5 -27.11 -14.51 -42.04
C LEU A 5 -25.73 -13.95 -41.67
N CYS A 6 -25.65 -12.67 -41.35
CA CYS A 6 -24.49 -12.06 -40.72
C CYS A 6 -24.54 -12.37 -39.22
N GLY A 7 -23.73 -13.28 -38.77
CA GLY A 7 -23.53 -13.57 -37.34
C GLY A 7 -22.62 -12.49 -36.71
N ALA A 8 -23.17 -11.64 -35.87
CA ALA A 8 -22.39 -10.70 -35.07
C ALA A 8 -21.79 -11.45 -33.88
N THR A 9 -20.48 -11.64 -33.89
CA THR A 9 -19.73 -12.19 -32.76
C THR A 9 -19.54 -11.09 -31.72
N ILE A 10 -20.28 -11.17 -30.61
CA ILE A 10 -20.11 -10.27 -29.47
C ILE A 10 -18.88 -10.73 -28.69
N PHE A 11 -17.81 -9.94 -28.78
CA PHE A 11 -16.59 -10.16 -27.99
C PHE A 11 -16.86 -9.56 -26.59
N THR A 12 -17.21 -10.40 -25.61
CA THR A 12 -17.31 -9.99 -24.22
C THR A 12 -15.91 -9.83 -23.64
N LEU A 13 -15.47 -8.57 -23.46
CA LEU A 13 -14.30 -8.29 -22.63
C LEU A 13 -14.67 -8.67 -21.18
N ALA A 14 -14.08 -9.72 -20.67
CA ALA A 14 -14.09 -9.99 -19.23
C ALA A 14 -13.21 -8.94 -18.54
N LEU A 15 -13.83 -7.97 -17.85
CA LEU A 15 -13.11 -7.14 -16.88
C LEU A 15 -12.71 -8.04 -15.73
N SER A 16 -11.42 -8.38 -15.65
CA SER A 16 -10.85 -9.02 -14.49
C SER A 16 -10.88 -8.02 -13.34
N ALA A 17 -11.72 -8.25 -12.35
CA ALA A 17 -11.67 -7.49 -11.09
C ALA A 17 -10.41 -7.91 -10.34
N HIS A 18 -9.32 -7.17 -10.49
CA HIS A 18 -8.10 -7.36 -9.71
C HIS A 18 -8.33 -6.74 -8.32
N ALA A 19 -7.98 -7.48 -7.27
CA ALA A 19 -8.02 -7.01 -5.89
C ALA A 19 -6.69 -6.39 -5.45
N ALA A 20 -5.74 -6.25 -6.38
CA ALA A 20 -4.41 -5.66 -6.20
C ALA A 20 -3.72 -5.53 -7.56
N LEU A 21 -2.74 -4.64 -7.66
CA LEU A 21 -1.84 -4.54 -8.82
C LEU A 21 -0.86 -5.72 -8.85
N ASP A 22 -0.49 -6.17 -10.04
CA ASP A 22 0.34 -7.34 -10.21
C ASP A 22 1.85 -7.06 -10.01
N ILE A 23 2.59 -8.12 -9.70
CA ILE A 23 4.05 -8.07 -9.59
C ILE A 23 4.65 -7.74 -10.97
N GLY A 24 5.58 -6.78 -10.99
CA GLY A 24 6.24 -6.27 -12.20
C GLY A 24 5.55 -5.07 -12.83
N GLU A 25 4.31 -4.75 -12.45
CA GLU A 25 3.65 -3.52 -12.87
C GLU A 25 4.30 -2.28 -12.25
N ALA A 26 4.13 -1.14 -12.91
CA ALA A 26 4.53 0.15 -12.36
C ALA A 26 3.55 0.58 -11.26
N ALA A 27 4.07 0.81 -10.07
CA ALA A 27 3.28 1.38 -8.99
C ALA A 27 2.87 2.82 -9.36
N PRO A 28 1.60 3.23 -9.14
CA PRO A 28 1.19 4.61 -9.30
C PRO A 28 2.02 5.54 -8.41
N ASP A 29 2.56 6.63 -8.97
CA ASP A 29 3.21 7.65 -8.15
C ASP A 29 2.18 8.46 -7.38
N PHE A 30 2.53 8.85 -6.16
CA PHE A 30 1.67 9.72 -5.37
C PHE A 30 2.44 10.64 -4.43
N SER A 31 1.78 11.73 -4.08
CA SER A 31 2.16 12.59 -2.97
C SER A 31 0.93 12.86 -2.10
N ALA A 32 1.09 12.77 -0.79
CA ALA A 32 0.01 12.96 0.16
C ALA A 32 0.50 13.71 1.41
N GLN A 33 -0.42 14.28 2.18
CA GLN A 33 -0.10 14.69 3.54
C GLN A 33 0.18 13.45 4.39
N ALA A 34 1.28 13.45 5.11
CA ALA A 34 1.67 12.36 6.00
C ALA A 34 2.11 12.91 7.34
N ALA A 35 2.05 12.07 8.36
CA ALA A 35 2.50 12.41 9.71
C ALA A 35 3.54 11.39 10.18
N LEU A 36 4.63 11.90 10.76
CA LEU A 36 5.67 11.12 11.44
C LEU A 36 5.93 11.75 12.81
N GLY A 37 5.71 10.97 13.87
CA GLY A 37 5.91 11.47 15.25
C GLY A 37 5.10 12.72 15.55
N GLY A 38 3.87 12.80 15.05
CA GLY A 38 2.97 13.94 15.23
C GLY A 38 3.23 15.13 14.30
N LYS A 39 4.32 15.13 13.53
CA LYS A 39 4.67 16.21 12.60
C LYS A 39 4.12 15.92 11.21
N VAL A 40 3.29 16.83 10.70
CA VAL A 40 2.71 16.75 9.36
C VAL A 40 3.69 17.29 8.33
N TYR A 41 3.81 16.59 7.21
CA TYR A 41 4.63 16.98 6.05
C TYR A 41 4.03 16.42 4.76
N ARG A 42 4.58 16.81 3.60
CA ARG A 42 4.20 16.23 2.31
C ARG A 42 5.11 15.06 2.00
N PHE A 43 4.57 13.86 1.93
CA PHE A 43 5.24 12.66 1.46
C PHE A 43 5.22 12.61 -0.08
N SER A 44 6.28 12.04 -0.68
CA SER A 44 6.36 11.70 -2.09
C SER A 44 6.94 10.30 -2.25
N LEU A 45 6.21 9.42 -2.95
CA LEU A 45 6.68 8.07 -3.25
C LEU A 45 7.94 8.11 -4.13
N ALA A 46 7.93 8.91 -5.20
CA ALA A 46 9.07 9.06 -6.10
C ALA A 46 10.34 9.50 -5.37
N GLU A 47 10.24 10.43 -4.40
CA GLU A 47 11.39 10.85 -3.60
C GLU A 47 11.89 9.75 -2.66
N SER A 48 11.00 8.95 -2.11
CA SER A 48 11.34 7.84 -1.24
C SER A 48 12.02 6.71 -2.01
N LEU A 49 11.53 6.39 -3.21
CA LEU A 49 12.10 5.37 -4.09
C LEU A 49 13.54 5.69 -4.55
N ARG A 50 13.91 6.97 -4.64
CA ARG A 50 15.31 7.34 -4.92
C ARG A 50 16.30 6.94 -3.82
N LYS A 51 15.80 6.67 -2.61
CA LYS A 51 16.62 6.26 -1.45
C LYS A 51 16.69 4.74 -1.27
N GLY A 52 15.72 4.01 -1.81
CA GLY A 52 15.61 2.56 -1.67
C GLY A 52 14.19 2.05 -1.89
N PRO A 53 13.94 0.74 -1.71
CA PRO A 53 12.60 0.19 -1.81
C PRO A 53 11.67 0.77 -0.75
N VAL A 54 10.38 0.87 -1.12
CA VAL A 54 9.34 1.39 -0.23
C VAL A 54 8.27 0.32 0.00
N VAL A 55 7.96 0.06 1.25
CA VAL A 55 6.77 -0.70 1.65
C VAL A 55 5.64 0.30 1.83
N VAL A 56 4.60 0.17 0.99
CA VAL A 56 3.35 0.92 1.13
C VAL A 56 2.29 -0.05 1.65
N TYR A 57 1.81 0.14 2.88
CA TYR A 57 0.71 -0.67 3.37
C TYR A 57 -0.56 0.16 3.54
N PHE A 58 -1.66 -0.38 3.04
CA PHE A 58 -3.00 0.19 3.17
C PHE A 58 -3.72 -0.45 4.34
N PHE A 59 -4.43 0.37 5.13
CA PHE A 59 -5.19 -0.11 6.27
C PHE A 59 -6.55 0.57 6.37
N PRO A 60 -7.61 -0.14 6.85
CA PRO A 60 -8.98 0.36 6.83
C PRO A 60 -9.22 1.63 7.62
N ALA A 61 -8.78 1.69 8.88
CA ALA A 61 -9.04 2.84 9.76
C ALA A 61 -8.04 2.87 10.92
N ALA A 62 -7.54 4.07 11.23
CA ALA A 62 -6.75 4.33 12.42
C ALA A 62 -7.53 3.93 13.69
N TYR A 63 -6.81 3.48 14.71
CA TYR A 63 -7.34 3.05 16.00
C TYR A 63 -8.26 1.82 16.00
N SER A 64 -8.57 1.21 14.85
CA SER A 64 -9.15 -0.13 14.88
C SER A 64 -8.13 -1.11 15.46
N GLU A 65 -8.61 -2.15 16.17
CA GLU A 65 -7.76 -3.11 16.86
C GLU A 65 -6.69 -3.71 15.93
N GLY A 66 -7.10 -4.27 14.79
CA GLY A 66 -6.17 -4.89 13.83
C GLY A 66 -5.20 -3.89 13.19
N CYS A 67 -5.60 -2.63 12.95
CA CYS A 67 -4.72 -1.61 12.37
C CYS A 67 -3.70 -1.09 13.39
N SER A 68 -4.10 -0.95 14.65
CA SER A 68 -3.18 -0.57 15.72
C SER A 68 -2.12 -1.64 15.95
N VAL A 69 -2.51 -2.91 15.93
CA VAL A 69 -1.59 -4.06 16.04
C VAL A 69 -0.64 -4.10 14.84
N GLU A 70 -1.13 -3.89 13.61
CA GLU A 70 -0.29 -3.86 12.41
C GLU A 70 0.75 -2.74 12.46
N ALA A 71 0.32 -1.52 12.82
CA ALA A 71 1.21 -0.38 12.97
C ALA A 71 2.29 -0.63 14.03
N HIS A 72 1.93 -1.28 15.15
CA HIS A 72 2.86 -1.67 16.19
C HIS A 72 3.91 -2.68 15.67
N TYR A 73 3.49 -3.72 14.96
CA TYR A 73 4.42 -4.70 14.38
C TYR A 73 5.36 -4.07 13.33
N PHE A 74 4.86 -3.18 12.48
CA PHE A 74 5.73 -2.41 11.59
C PHE A 74 6.72 -1.56 12.39
N ALA A 75 6.28 -0.88 13.44
CA ALA A 75 7.15 -0.07 14.29
C ALA A 75 8.29 -0.88 14.94
N GLU A 76 8.01 -2.10 15.38
CA GLU A 76 9.05 -3.01 15.93
C GLU A 76 10.04 -3.47 14.85
N ALA A 77 9.58 -3.58 13.60
CA ALA A 77 10.39 -4.07 12.50
C ALA A 77 11.15 -2.97 11.72
N ILE A 78 10.89 -1.67 11.99
CA ILE A 78 11.47 -0.56 11.20
C ILE A 78 12.98 -0.65 11.08
N ALA A 79 13.70 -0.94 12.17
CA ALA A 79 15.15 -1.06 12.14
C ALA A 79 15.64 -2.15 11.16
N GLN A 80 14.85 -3.22 10.94
CA GLN A 80 15.19 -4.26 9.98
C GLN A 80 14.99 -3.78 8.54
N PHE A 81 13.91 -3.01 8.25
CA PHE A 81 13.71 -2.39 6.94
C PHE A 81 14.81 -1.38 6.62
N GLU A 82 15.14 -0.49 7.55
CA GLU A 82 16.18 0.52 7.41
C GLU A 82 17.57 -0.10 7.20
N ALA A 83 17.91 -1.19 7.91
CA ALA A 83 19.15 -1.93 7.71
C ALA A 83 19.27 -2.52 6.28
N MET A 84 18.16 -2.72 5.60
CA MET A 84 18.11 -3.14 4.19
C MET A 84 17.97 -1.96 3.21
N GLY A 85 17.97 -0.72 3.70
CA GLY A 85 17.77 0.49 2.90
C GLY A 85 16.34 0.71 2.46
N ALA A 86 15.37 0.01 3.07
CA ALA A 86 13.95 0.15 2.77
C ALA A 86 13.26 1.11 3.75
N SER A 87 12.20 1.76 3.28
CA SER A 87 11.32 2.57 4.12
C SER A 87 9.89 2.02 4.11
N VAL A 88 9.10 2.41 5.12
CA VAL A 88 7.70 1.98 5.29
C VAL A 88 6.81 3.21 5.39
N ILE A 89 5.64 3.17 4.76
CA ILE A 89 4.57 4.13 4.93
C ILE A 89 3.21 3.42 4.98
N GLY A 90 2.35 3.82 5.93
CA GLY A 90 0.95 3.42 5.95
C GLY A 90 0.08 4.43 5.20
N VAL A 91 -1.01 3.98 4.60
CA VAL A 91 -1.99 4.83 3.89
C VAL A 91 -3.41 4.42 4.31
N SER A 92 -4.23 5.39 4.68
CA SER A 92 -5.65 5.18 4.95
C SER A 92 -6.50 6.38 4.53
N GLY A 93 -7.82 6.20 4.52
CA GLY A 93 -8.79 7.29 4.28
C GLY A 93 -9.02 8.21 5.48
N ASP A 94 -8.32 8.01 6.60
CA ASP A 94 -8.45 8.87 7.77
C ASP A 94 -7.87 10.27 7.51
N ASP A 95 -8.41 11.28 8.20
CA ASP A 95 -7.91 12.65 8.16
C ASP A 95 -6.50 12.79 8.77
N ILE A 96 -5.79 13.82 8.34
CA ILE A 96 -4.40 14.02 8.76
C ILE A 96 -4.26 14.34 10.27
N ALA A 97 -5.26 14.93 10.90
CA ALA A 97 -5.21 15.21 12.34
C ALA A 97 -5.31 13.91 13.16
N THR A 98 -6.16 12.98 12.72
CA THR A 98 -6.25 11.63 13.27
C THR A 98 -4.94 10.87 13.07
N LEU A 99 -4.39 10.87 11.85
CA LEU A 99 -3.14 10.18 11.53
C LEU A 99 -1.91 10.79 12.22
N SER A 100 -1.91 12.10 12.47
CA SER A 100 -0.86 12.75 13.26
C SER A 100 -0.76 12.13 14.67
N LYS A 101 -1.89 11.93 15.35
CA LYS A 101 -1.93 11.27 16.66
C LYS A 101 -1.58 9.78 16.57
N PHE A 102 -2.11 9.09 15.55
CA PHE A 102 -1.84 7.67 15.29
C PHE A 102 -0.36 7.41 15.04
N SER A 103 0.35 8.31 14.34
CA SER A 103 1.79 8.20 14.08
C SER A 103 2.63 8.20 15.35
N VAL A 104 2.15 8.85 16.43
CA VAL A 104 2.81 8.84 17.74
C VAL A 104 2.44 7.58 18.52
N GLN A 105 1.16 7.29 18.60
CA GLN A 105 0.63 6.29 19.53
C GLN A 105 0.81 4.86 19.03
N ALA A 106 0.41 4.58 17.79
CA ALA A 106 0.46 3.24 17.22
C ALA A 106 1.76 2.99 16.44
N CYS A 107 2.22 3.97 15.65
CA CYS A 107 3.46 3.86 14.88
C CYS A 107 4.72 4.17 15.73
N GLN A 108 4.56 4.50 17.01
CA GLN A 108 5.66 4.81 17.95
C GLN A 108 6.65 5.86 17.41
N SER A 109 6.16 6.79 16.61
CA SER A 109 6.98 7.83 15.94
C SER A 109 8.10 7.28 15.04
N LYS A 110 8.01 6.02 14.58
CA LYS A 110 9.09 5.34 13.85
C LYS A 110 8.95 5.37 12.34
N PHE A 111 7.73 5.49 11.83
CA PHE A 111 7.46 5.55 10.38
C PHE A 111 6.22 6.42 10.10
N PRO A 112 6.08 6.96 8.87
CA PRO A 112 4.98 7.84 8.53
C PRO A 112 3.69 7.09 8.19
N VAL A 113 2.56 7.80 8.40
CA VAL A 113 1.25 7.43 7.89
C VAL A 113 0.67 8.59 7.07
N ALA A 114 0.12 8.28 5.90
CA ALA A 114 -0.41 9.25 4.94
C ALA A 114 -1.94 9.22 4.89
N SER A 115 -2.52 10.41 4.78
CA SER A 115 -3.95 10.64 4.62
C SER A 115 -4.34 10.64 3.14
N ASP A 116 -5.32 9.83 2.80
CA ASP A 116 -5.96 9.76 1.48
C ASP A 116 -7.48 9.86 1.61
N GLU A 117 -7.99 10.96 2.24
CA GLU A 117 -9.41 11.21 2.48
C GLU A 117 -10.26 11.11 1.20
N GLY A 118 -9.70 11.54 0.06
CA GLY A 118 -10.33 11.44 -1.25
C GLY A 118 -10.23 10.06 -1.90
N GLN A 119 -9.54 9.10 -1.30
CA GLN A 119 -9.30 7.75 -1.79
C GLN A 119 -8.73 7.66 -3.22
N ALA A 120 -7.98 8.66 -3.63
CA ALA A 120 -7.33 8.69 -4.94
C ALA A 120 -6.16 7.70 -5.01
N VAL A 121 -5.32 7.67 -3.97
CA VAL A 121 -4.19 6.73 -3.85
C VAL A 121 -4.69 5.31 -3.63
N ILE A 122 -5.65 5.12 -2.70
CA ILE A 122 -6.30 3.84 -2.43
C ILE A 122 -6.90 3.26 -3.71
N GLY A 123 -7.59 4.10 -4.51
CA GLY A 123 -8.16 3.67 -5.79
C GLY A 123 -7.11 3.34 -6.84
N ALA A 124 -6.06 4.15 -6.97
CA ALA A 124 -4.99 3.94 -7.96
C ALA A 124 -4.21 2.64 -7.71
N PHE A 125 -4.09 2.22 -6.44
CA PHE A 125 -3.42 0.98 -6.04
C PHE A 125 -4.34 -0.24 -5.96
N ASP A 126 -5.59 -0.16 -6.46
CA ASP A 126 -6.61 -1.21 -6.30
C ASP A 126 -6.78 -1.69 -4.85
N ALA A 127 -6.55 -0.77 -3.90
CA ALA A 127 -6.54 -1.05 -2.48
C ALA A 127 -7.89 -0.79 -1.80
N ARG A 128 -9.00 -0.67 -2.55
CA ARG A 128 -10.33 -0.53 -1.96
C ARG A 128 -10.80 -1.84 -1.36
N MET A 129 -11.45 -1.78 -0.20
CA MET A 129 -12.07 -2.95 0.38
C MET A 129 -13.30 -3.38 -0.45
N PRO A 130 -13.35 -4.62 -0.97
CA PRO A 130 -14.42 -5.02 -1.91
C PRO A 130 -15.83 -4.92 -1.34
N THR A 131 -16.00 -5.17 -0.04
CA THR A 131 -17.32 -5.16 0.63
C THR A 131 -17.68 -3.79 1.22
N ARG A 132 -16.70 -2.90 1.37
CA ARG A 132 -16.83 -1.57 1.98
C ARG A 132 -15.88 -0.60 1.29
N PRO A 133 -16.19 -0.15 0.06
CA PRO A 133 -15.27 0.62 -0.79
C PRO A 133 -14.90 2.01 -0.23
N GLU A 134 -15.59 2.46 0.81
CA GLU A 134 -15.27 3.66 1.59
C GLU A 134 -14.04 3.47 2.50
N TYR A 135 -13.51 2.25 2.62
CA TYR A 135 -12.30 1.92 3.36
C TYR A 135 -11.22 1.33 2.47
N ALA A 136 -9.96 1.53 2.85
CA ALA A 136 -8.87 0.75 2.29
C ALA A 136 -8.98 -0.72 2.74
N ASN A 137 -8.58 -1.63 1.86
CA ASN A 137 -8.34 -3.02 2.23
C ASN A 137 -7.04 -3.12 3.06
N ARG A 138 -6.85 -4.23 3.76
CA ARG A 138 -5.56 -4.53 4.37
C ARG A 138 -4.67 -5.19 3.30
N LEU A 139 -3.80 -4.38 2.72
CA LEU A 139 -2.97 -4.72 1.57
C LEU A 139 -1.61 -4.05 1.70
N SER A 140 -0.54 -4.78 1.47
CA SER A 140 0.83 -4.23 1.46
C SER A 140 1.51 -4.49 0.13
N TYR A 141 2.20 -3.48 -0.37
CA TYR A 141 3.10 -3.57 -1.52
C TYR A 141 4.55 -3.36 -1.10
N VAL A 142 5.47 -4.02 -1.78
CA VAL A 142 6.90 -3.68 -1.79
C VAL A 142 7.22 -3.16 -3.18
N ILE A 143 7.72 -1.93 -3.26
CA ILE A 143 8.00 -1.22 -4.52
C ILE A 143 9.50 -1.01 -4.63
N ALA A 144 10.09 -1.43 -5.75
CA ALA A 144 11.51 -1.23 -6.03
C ALA A 144 11.84 0.22 -6.38
N PRO A 145 13.12 0.63 -6.31
CA PRO A 145 13.56 1.97 -6.69
C PRO A 145 13.24 2.39 -8.14
N ASP A 146 13.04 1.43 -9.05
CA ASP A 146 12.60 1.67 -10.42
C ASP A 146 11.08 1.84 -10.57
N GLY A 147 10.35 1.85 -9.46
CA GLY A 147 8.91 2.03 -9.40
C GLY A 147 8.09 0.76 -9.64
N LYS A 148 8.72 -0.41 -9.83
CA LYS A 148 8.01 -1.66 -10.06
C LYS A 148 7.59 -2.34 -8.77
N ILE A 149 6.41 -2.95 -8.78
CA ILE A 149 5.91 -3.78 -7.69
C ILE A 149 6.71 -5.08 -7.65
N LEU A 150 7.40 -5.31 -6.54
CA LEU A 150 8.17 -6.54 -6.27
C LEU A 150 7.31 -7.62 -5.64
N TYR A 151 6.35 -7.20 -4.83
CA TYR A 151 5.54 -8.10 -4.01
C TYR A 151 4.27 -7.38 -3.56
N TYR A 152 3.19 -8.13 -3.39
CA TYR A 152 2.01 -7.66 -2.66
C TYR A 152 1.45 -8.76 -1.76
N TYR A 153 0.71 -8.35 -0.74
CA TYR A 153 0.07 -9.27 0.20
C TYR A 153 -1.27 -8.70 0.69
N VAL A 154 -2.32 -9.49 0.58
CA VAL A 154 -3.68 -9.16 1.03
C VAL A 154 -4.08 -10.15 2.12
N SER A 155 -4.37 -9.68 3.31
CA SER A 155 -4.82 -10.53 4.42
C SER A 155 -5.38 -9.70 5.56
N LEU A 156 -6.28 -10.28 6.34
CA LEU A 156 -6.71 -9.67 7.60
C LEU A 156 -5.73 -9.92 8.76
N ASN A 157 -4.70 -10.77 8.58
CA ASN A 157 -3.70 -11.06 9.61
C ASN A 157 -2.60 -9.99 9.64
N PRO A 158 -2.53 -9.09 10.65
CA PRO A 158 -1.59 -7.98 10.70
C PRO A 158 -0.11 -8.40 10.68
N GLY A 159 0.25 -9.44 11.44
CA GLY A 159 1.64 -9.87 11.59
C GLY A 159 2.24 -10.41 10.30
N LYS A 160 1.43 -11.04 9.45
CA LYS A 160 1.91 -11.58 8.17
C LYS A 160 2.27 -10.50 7.15
N HIS A 161 1.71 -9.29 7.25
CA HIS A 161 2.12 -8.16 6.40
C HIS A 161 3.59 -7.79 6.63
N VAL A 162 4.00 -7.70 7.88
CA VAL A 162 5.38 -7.36 8.25
C VAL A 162 6.34 -8.48 7.84
N GLU A 163 6.04 -9.72 8.22
CA GLU A 163 6.87 -10.88 7.89
C GLU A 163 7.11 -11.01 6.38
N ASN A 164 6.04 -10.95 5.59
CA ASN A 164 6.09 -11.15 4.14
C ASN A 164 6.79 -9.98 3.43
N THR A 165 6.53 -8.73 3.82
CA THR A 165 7.19 -7.57 3.21
C THR A 165 8.68 -7.50 3.57
N LEU A 166 9.08 -7.86 4.80
CA LEU A 166 10.49 -8.04 5.16
C LEU A 166 11.16 -9.13 4.31
N GLY A 167 10.48 -10.25 4.11
CA GLY A 167 10.95 -11.34 3.26
C GLY A 167 11.19 -10.88 1.82
N ALA A 168 10.23 -10.12 1.25
CA ALA A 168 10.33 -9.59 -0.11
C ALA A 168 11.47 -8.58 -0.27
N VAL A 169 11.65 -7.64 0.69
CA VAL A 169 12.77 -6.68 0.67
C VAL A 169 14.12 -7.44 0.78
N ARG A 170 14.21 -8.45 1.64
CA ARG A 170 15.42 -9.28 1.78
C ARG A 170 15.74 -10.02 0.49
N ALA A 171 14.76 -10.65 -0.15
CA ALA A 171 14.93 -11.35 -1.42
C ALA A 171 15.42 -10.40 -2.53
N TRP A 172 14.80 -9.22 -2.65
CA TRP A 172 15.23 -8.21 -3.63
C TRP A 172 16.69 -7.78 -3.39
N ARG A 173 17.09 -7.56 -2.15
CA ARG A 173 18.47 -7.15 -1.81
C ARG A 173 19.51 -8.19 -2.20
N GLN A 174 19.17 -9.48 -2.15
CA GLN A 174 20.08 -10.58 -2.55
C GLN A 174 20.31 -10.63 -4.06
N THR A 175 19.48 -9.94 -4.87
CA THR A 175 19.63 -9.87 -6.33
C THR A 175 20.46 -8.67 -6.80
N LYS A 176 20.95 -7.85 -5.89
CA LYS A 176 21.75 -6.63 -6.15
C LYS A 176 23.20 -6.81 -5.73
#